data_0cd1a3a3a80e6d4dee213ffd06e83844
#
_entry.id   0cd1a3a3a80e6d4dee213ffd06e83844
#
_cell.length_a   1.000
_cell.length_b   1.000
_cell.length_c   1.000
_cell.angle_alpha   90.00
_cell.angle_beta   90.00
_cell.angle_gamma   90.00
#
_symmetry.space_group_name_H-M   'P 1'
#
loop_
_entity.id
_entity.type
_entity.pdbx_description
1 polymer ?
#
loop_
_entity_poly.entity_id
_entity_poly.type
_entity_poly.pdbx_seq_one_letter_code
_entity_poly.pdbx_strand_id
1 'polypeptide(L)'
;MRPNSRLMSLAGLAVGVALLASACSSAAATPVNSVAGAPATPTAAASAAAAATAVTIGSTNDPTLGAYLTGQNGMTLYVLTKDGADTSTCSGTCATNWPPLTVSAGATITGPTGATGAFATLTRADGTMQVSYNHMPLYYYAGDSKAGDTLGQGKNNTWFVAPLSGSLAPAAATPTAPAGATPTAKATAVSGY
;
A
#
# COMPACT_ATOMS: atom_id res chain seq x y z
N MET A 1 -27.83 -0.92 -39.22
CA MET A 1 -27.63 -2.02 -40.20
C MET A 1 -26.52 -2.94 -39.71
N ARG A 2 -26.91 -4.20 -39.54
CA ARG A 2 -26.19 -5.47 -39.41
C ARG A 2 -25.52 -5.77 -38.07
N PRO A 3 -26.05 -6.83 -37.39
CA PRO A 3 -25.44 -7.52 -36.29
C PRO A 3 -24.56 -8.65 -36.82
N ASN A 4 -23.52 -9.06 -36.07
CA ASN A 4 -22.88 -10.34 -36.29
C ASN A 4 -22.76 -11.11 -34.97
N SER A 5 -23.75 -11.98 -34.79
CA SER A 5 -23.70 -13.16 -33.96
C SER A 5 -22.69 -14.17 -34.57
N ARG A 6 -21.84 -14.74 -33.74
CA ARG A 6 -21.32 -16.09 -33.95
C ARG A 6 -21.41 -16.89 -32.67
N LEU A 7 -22.46 -17.69 -32.62
CA LEU A 7 -22.49 -18.96 -31.90
C LEU A 7 -21.59 -19.96 -32.63
N MET A 8 -20.93 -20.83 -31.88
CA MET A 8 -20.57 -22.23 -32.22
C MET A 8 -19.96 -22.80 -30.96
N SER A 9 -20.57 -23.72 -30.33
CA SER A 9 -20.88 -25.17 -30.54
C SER A 9 -19.89 -26.02 -29.77
N LEU A 10 -20.39 -26.63 -28.72
CA LEU A 10 -20.60 -28.04 -28.41
C LEU A 10 -19.56 -29.04 -28.92
N ALA A 11 -19.04 -29.85 -28.03
CA ALA A 11 -18.85 -31.30 -28.01
C ALA A 11 -17.76 -31.62 -26.99
N GLY A 12 -17.85 -32.51 -26.01
CA GLY A 12 -18.61 -33.74 -25.96
C GLY A 12 -17.66 -34.82 -25.48
N LEU A 13 -18.17 -35.74 -24.69
CA LEU A 13 -17.70 -37.13 -24.48
C LEU A 13 -16.53 -37.32 -23.51
N ALA A 14 -16.66 -37.99 -22.44
CA ALA A 14 -17.21 -39.28 -22.01
C ALA A 14 -16.11 -40.18 -21.42
N VAL A 15 -16.40 -40.69 -20.21
CA VAL A 15 -16.26 -42.07 -19.74
C VAL A 15 -14.86 -42.68 -19.54
N GLY A 16 -14.61 -43.05 -18.28
CA GLY A 16 -13.54 -43.97 -17.90
C GLY A 16 -13.69 -44.43 -16.45
N VAL A 17 -14.63 -45.34 -16.23
CA VAL A 17 -14.78 -46.17 -15.01
C VAL A 17 -13.66 -47.20 -15.01
N ALA A 18 -12.87 -47.29 -13.94
CA ALA A 18 -12.07 -48.47 -13.62
C ALA A 18 -12.15 -48.73 -12.12
N LEU A 19 -13.01 -49.66 -11.76
CA LEU A 19 -13.03 -50.42 -10.52
C LEU A 19 -11.86 -51.40 -10.51
N LEU A 20 -11.05 -51.39 -9.47
CA LEU A 20 -10.27 -52.55 -9.04
C LEU A 20 -10.35 -52.65 -7.52
N ALA A 21 -11.10 -53.65 -7.09
CA ALA A 21 -11.11 -54.20 -5.77
C ALA A 21 -9.93 -55.19 -5.61
N SER A 22 -9.25 -55.18 -4.47
CA SER A 22 -8.54 -56.35 -3.90
C SER A 22 -8.10 -55.96 -2.49
N ALA A 23 -8.66 -56.54 -1.56
CA ALA A 23 -8.40 -57.74 -0.75
C ALA A 23 -7.72 -57.45 0.58
N CYS A 24 -8.43 -57.91 1.58
CA CYS A 24 -8.14 -58.08 2.99
C CYS A 24 -6.71 -58.48 3.39
N SER A 25 -6.22 -57.90 4.47
CA SER A 25 -5.44 -58.65 5.45
C SER A 25 -5.67 -58.10 6.85
N SER A 26 -6.20 -58.96 7.72
CA SER A 26 -6.42 -58.71 9.12
C SER A 26 -5.09 -58.80 9.88
N ALA A 27 -4.80 -57.88 10.79
CA ALA A 27 -3.89 -58.09 11.91
C ALA A 27 -4.27 -57.14 13.07
N ALA A 28 -4.68 -57.79 14.10
CA ALA A 28 -4.69 -57.52 15.54
C ALA A 28 -4.58 -56.11 16.10
N ALA A 29 -5.55 -55.80 16.93
CA ALA A 29 -5.74 -54.65 17.78
C ALA A 29 -4.67 -54.50 18.87
N THR A 30 -4.24 -53.29 19.14
CA THR A 30 -3.90 -52.77 20.45
C THR A 30 -4.57 -51.41 20.63
N PRO A 31 -5.25 -51.14 21.76
CA PRO A 31 -5.87 -49.86 21.98
C PRO A 31 -4.84 -48.86 22.49
N VAL A 32 -4.54 -47.86 21.72
CA VAL A 32 -3.82 -46.68 22.16
C VAL A 32 -4.78 -45.48 22.18
N ASN A 33 -4.97 -45.05 23.37
CA ASN A 33 -5.46 -43.80 23.90
C ASN A 33 -5.83 -42.73 22.86
N SER A 34 -7.13 -42.51 22.66
CA SER A 34 -7.68 -41.36 21.95
C SER A 34 -7.38 -40.07 22.74
N VAL A 35 -6.34 -39.35 22.32
CA VAL A 35 -6.25 -37.92 22.60
C VAL A 35 -7.09 -37.23 21.55
N ALA A 36 -8.19 -36.60 21.97
CA ALA A 36 -9.03 -35.78 21.18
C ALA A 36 -8.18 -34.64 20.55
N GLY A 37 -7.91 -34.77 19.25
CA GLY A 37 -7.31 -33.71 18.48
C GLY A 37 -8.29 -32.54 18.37
N ALA A 38 -7.99 -31.46 19.04
CA ALA A 38 -8.65 -30.16 18.77
C ALA A 38 -8.54 -29.83 17.28
N PRO A 39 -9.58 -29.26 16.68
CA PRO A 39 -9.52 -28.83 15.29
C PRO A 39 -8.41 -27.77 15.17
N ALA A 40 -7.39 -28.06 14.37
CA ALA A 40 -6.38 -27.10 14.00
C ALA A 40 -7.06 -25.97 13.22
N THR A 41 -7.23 -24.85 13.84
CA THR A 41 -7.58 -23.61 13.17
C THR A 41 -6.52 -23.35 12.09
N PRO A 42 -6.88 -23.14 10.82
CA PRO A 42 -5.89 -22.74 9.83
C PRO A 42 -5.33 -21.39 10.25
N THR A 43 -4.14 -21.39 10.84
CA THR A 43 -3.35 -20.17 10.98
C THR A 43 -3.04 -19.69 9.58
N ALA A 44 -3.75 -18.64 9.14
CA ALA A 44 -3.38 -17.89 7.99
C ALA A 44 -1.95 -17.41 8.24
N ALA A 45 -0.99 -18.03 7.56
CA ALA A 45 0.36 -17.54 7.48
C ALA A 45 0.31 -16.20 6.73
N ALA A 46 0.07 -15.12 7.48
CA ALA A 46 0.43 -13.80 7.03
C ALA A 46 1.95 -13.89 6.78
N SER A 47 2.35 -13.72 5.53
CA SER A 47 3.75 -13.54 5.17
C SER A 47 4.22 -12.29 5.91
N ALA A 48 4.70 -12.47 7.12
CA ALA A 48 5.38 -11.44 7.87
C ALA A 48 6.66 -11.14 7.10
N ALA A 49 6.64 -10.08 6.32
CA ALA A 49 7.88 -9.47 5.86
C ALA A 49 8.76 -9.30 7.11
N ALA A 50 9.95 -9.90 7.11
CA ALA A 50 10.84 -9.88 8.25
C ALA A 50 11.07 -8.40 8.65
N ALA A 51 10.58 -8.04 9.84
CA ALA A 51 10.66 -6.67 10.30
C ALA A 51 12.13 -6.28 10.49
N ALA A 52 12.53 -5.14 9.91
CA ALA A 52 13.91 -4.67 9.99
C ALA A 52 14.27 -4.20 11.40
N THR A 53 15.48 -4.54 11.87
CA THR A 53 16.03 -4.04 13.15
C THR A 53 16.51 -2.60 13.08
N ALA A 54 16.75 -2.10 11.87
CA ALA A 54 17.07 -0.70 11.60
C ALA A 54 16.48 -0.33 10.23
N VAL A 55 15.98 0.88 10.10
CA VAL A 55 15.48 1.41 8.83
C VAL A 55 16.06 2.79 8.59
N THR A 56 16.59 2.98 7.38
CA THR A 56 17.01 4.30 6.90
C THR A 56 15.96 4.81 5.93
N ILE A 57 15.39 5.95 6.23
CA ILE A 57 14.43 6.65 5.39
C ILE A 57 15.20 7.70 4.60
N GLY A 58 14.99 7.70 3.31
CA GLY A 58 15.54 8.68 2.38
C GLY A 58 14.52 9.76 2.04
N SER A 59 14.93 10.64 1.15
CA SER A 59 14.04 11.61 0.52
C SER A 59 14.41 11.82 -0.94
N THR A 60 13.46 12.21 -1.74
CA THR A 60 13.66 12.64 -3.12
C THR A 60 12.84 13.89 -3.38
N ASN A 61 13.16 14.60 -4.47
CA ASN A 61 12.44 15.80 -4.86
C ASN A 61 11.79 15.60 -6.21
N ASP A 62 10.51 15.88 -6.29
CA ASP A 62 9.74 15.89 -7.53
C ASP A 62 9.34 17.33 -7.85
N PRO A 63 9.44 17.78 -9.12
CA PRO A 63 9.13 19.17 -9.48
C PRO A 63 7.67 19.55 -9.24
N THR A 64 6.76 18.57 -9.20
CA THR A 64 5.32 18.80 -9.00
C THR A 64 4.88 18.56 -7.56
N LEU A 65 5.43 17.52 -6.91
CA LEU A 65 5.03 17.09 -5.58
C LEU A 65 5.91 17.67 -4.47
N GLY A 66 7.05 18.27 -4.84
CA GLY A 66 8.06 18.75 -3.89
C GLY A 66 8.88 17.60 -3.30
N ALA A 67 9.53 17.87 -2.17
CA ALA A 67 10.34 16.86 -1.47
C ALA A 67 9.45 15.93 -0.64
N TYR A 68 9.65 14.61 -0.80
CA TYR A 68 8.91 13.58 -0.09
C TYR A 68 9.82 12.43 0.37
N LEU A 69 9.32 11.62 1.29
CA LEU A 69 10.04 10.52 1.91
C LEU A 69 10.07 9.29 1.00
N THR A 70 11.19 8.59 1.05
CA THR A 70 11.38 7.28 0.43
C THR A 70 11.85 6.27 1.47
N GLY A 71 11.43 5.03 1.31
CA GLY A 71 11.92 3.92 2.11
C GLY A 71 13.24 3.36 1.58
N GLN A 72 13.58 2.16 2.01
CA GLN A 72 14.70 1.41 1.47
C GLN A 72 14.52 1.23 -0.04
N ASN A 73 15.63 1.22 -0.78
CA ASN A 73 15.64 1.12 -2.24
C ASN A 73 15.02 2.30 -2.99
N GLY A 74 14.79 3.44 -2.32
CA GLY A 74 14.24 4.64 -2.95
C GLY A 74 12.75 4.55 -3.32
N MET A 75 12.04 3.52 -2.81
CA MET A 75 10.61 3.37 -3.02
C MET A 75 9.84 4.46 -2.28
N THR A 76 8.84 5.04 -2.91
CA THR A 76 8.05 6.14 -2.36
C THR A 76 7.26 5.71 -1.13
N LEU A 77 7.26 6.56 -0.12
CA LEU A 77 6.45 6.41 1.07
C LEU A 77 5.20 7.28 1.00
N TYR A 78 4.10 6.70 1.44
CA TYR A 78 2.76 7.31 1.42
C TYR A 78 2.16 7.36 2.81
N VAL A 79 1.17 8.21 2.94
CA VAL A 79 0.30 8.33 4.12
C VAL A 79 -1.16 8.23 3.70
N LEU A 80 -1.99 7.73 4.60
CA LEU A 80 -3.43 7.65 4.44
C LEU A 80 -4.10 8.73 5.27
N THR A 81 -4.82 9.65 4.65
CA THR A 81 -5.49 10.77 5.35
C THR A 81 -6.63 10.33 6.27
N LYS A 82 -7.06 9.08 6.18
CA LYS A 82 -8.07 8.48 7.07
C LYS A 82 -7.47 7.86 8.33
N ASP A 83 -6.15 7.75 8.40
CA ASP A 83 -5.49 7.27 9.60
C ASP A 83 -5.57 8.32 10.72
N GLY A 84 -5.65 7.84 11.95
CA GLY A 84 -5.51 8.69 13.12
C GLY A 84 -4.04 8.91 13.49
N ALA A 85 -3.80 9.82 14.43
CA ALA A 85 -2.46 9.99 14.99
C ALA A 85 -1.99 8.67 15.60
N ASP A 86 -0.84 8.17 15.12
CA ASP A 86 -0.23 6.90 15.52
C ASP A 86 -1.19 5.69 15.46
N THR A 87 -2.18 5.76 14.57
CA THR A 87 -3.19 4.70 14.41
C THR A 87 -3.42 4.40 12.94
N SER A 88 -3.14 3.16 12.52
CA SER A 88 -3.40 2.68 11.17
C SER A 88 -4.81 2.10 11.06
N THR A 89 -5.57 2.56 10.07
CA THR A 89 -6.88 2.00 9.69
C THR A 89 -6.76 1.04 8.51
N CYS A 90 -5.59 0.93 7.89
CA CYS A 90 -5.33 0.10 6.72
C CYS A 90 -4.97 -1.34 7.11
N SER A 91 -5.90 -2.29 6.97
CA SER A 91 -5.73 -3.71 7.25
C SER A 91 -6.28 -4.60 6.14
N GLY A 92 -6.01 -5.91 6.17
CA GLY A 92 -6.49 -6.86 5.16
C GLY A 92 -6.08 -6.48 3.74
N THR A 93 -7.03 -6.42 2.81
CA THR A 93 -6.79 -6.06 1.40
C THR A 93 -6.14 -4.67 1.25
N CYS A 94 -6.44 -3.73 2.15
CA CYS A 94 -5.78 -2.44 2.15
C CYS A 94 -4.27 -2.62 2.35
N ALA A 95 -3.84 -3.37 3.36
CA ALA A 95 -2.42 -3.61 3.64
C ALA A 95 -1.71 -4.43 2.55
N THR A 96 -2.45 -5.21 1.75
CA THR A 96 -1.90 -5.88 0.58
C THR A 96 -1.55 -4.88 -0.53
N ASN A 97 -2.42 -3.92 -0.79
CA ASN A 97 -2.21 -2.88 -1.80
C ASN A 97 -1.28 -1.77 -1.30
N TRP A 98 -1.28 -1.53 0.00
CA TRP A 98 -0.50 -0.52 0.68
C TRP A 98 0.29 -1.14 1.83
N PRO A 99 1.38 -1.87 1.52
CA PRO A 99 2.19 -2.51 2.53
C PRO A 99 2.73 -1.50 3.54
N PRO A 100 2.54 -1.72 4.86
CA PRO A 100 3.08 -0.84 5.87
C PRO A 100 4.62 -0.91 5.89
N LEU A 101 5.28 0.19 6.19
CA LEU A 101 6.71 0.20 6.51
C LEU A 101 6.90 -0.37 7.92
N THR A 102 7.20 -1.67 8.02
CA THR A 102 7.32 -2.37 9.29
C THR A 102 8.77 -2.49 9.78
N VAL A 103 8.92 -2.52 11.09
CA VAL A 103 10.21 -2.69 11.78
C VAL A 103 10.05 -3.63 12.97
N SER A 104 11.16 -4.17 13.48
CA SER A 104 11.17 -4.91 14.75
C SER A 104 10.97 -3.97 15.95
N ALA A 105 10.50 -4.48 17.06
CA ALA A 105 10.43 -3.72 18.30
C ALA A 105 11.85 -3.22 18.68
N GLY A 106 11.94 -1.95 19.03
CA GLY A 106 13.22 -1.31 19.37
C GLY A 106 14.13 -0.99 18.18
N ALA A 107 13.62 -1.09 16.94
CA ALA A 107 14.39 -0.74 15.76
C ALA A 107 14.82 0.73 15.76
N THR A 108 16.04 0.97 15.27
CA THR A 108 16.54 2.33 15.04
C THR A 108 15.99 2.88 13.73
N ILE A 109 15.39 4.07 13.76
CA ILE A 109 14.91 4.77 12.58
C ILE A 109 15.83 5.96 12.32
N THR A 110 16.44 6.00 11.14
CA THR A 110 17.26 7.12 10.69
C THR A 110 16.52 7.85 9.58
N GLY A 111 16.19 9.11 9.83
CA GLY A 111 15.51 9.97 8.85
C GLY A 111 16.48 10.70 7.93
N PRO A 112 16.00 11.24 6.80
CA PRO A 112 16.82 12.02 5.88
C PRO A 112 17.10 13.41 6.43
N THR A 113 18.20 14.04 5.95
CA THR A 113 18.49 15.44 6.21
C THR A 113 17.33 16.31 5.67
N GLY A 114 16.91 17.29 6.47
CA GLY A 114 15.82 18.20 6.09
C GLY A 114 14.42 17.71 6.48
N ALA A 115 14.28 16.51 7.05
CA ALA A 115 13.01 16.11 7.66
C ALA A 115 12.73 16.99 8.89
N THR A 116 11.56 17.60 8.93
CA THR A 116 11.16 18.50 10.04
C THR A 116 10.21 17.84 11.03
N GLY A 117 9.65 16.68 10.67
CA GLY A 117 8.80 15.87 11.54
C GLY A 117 9.58 14.82 12.33
N ALA A 118 8.97 14.29 13.38
CA ALA A 118 9.52 13.21 14.19
C ALA A 118 9.16 11.85 13.59
N PHE A 119 10.13 10.92 13.58
CA PHE A 119 9.87 9.51 13.30
C PHE A 119 9.59 8.77 14.60
N ALA A 120 8.61 7.89 14.57
CA ALA A 120 8.23 7.03 15.69
C ALA A 120 7.77 5.66 15.18
N THR A 121 7.39 4.78 16.10
CA THR A 121 6.74 3.52 15.79
C THR A 121 5.38 3.43 16.46
N LEU A 122 4.45 2.78 15.80
CA LEU A 122 3.13 2.44 16.34
C LEU A 122 2.92 0.93 16.28
N THR A 123 2.12 0.38 17.18
CA THR A 123 1.70 -1.01 17.14
C THR A 123 0.39 -1.11 16.36
N ARG A 124 0.39 -1.90 15.30
CA ARG A 124 -0.79 -2.18 14.49
C ARG A 124 -1.71 -3.19 15.20
N ALA A 125 -2.96 -3.31 14.73
CA ALA A 125 -3.92 -4.27 15.28
C ALA A 125 -3.49 -5.75 15.12
N ASP A 126 -2.61 -6.03 14.16
CA ASP A 126 -2.02 -7.35 13.92
C ASP A 126 -0.76 -7.62 14.78
N GLY A 127 -0.40 -6.69 15.67
CA GLY A 127 0.76 -6.79 16.55
C GLY A 127 2.09 -6.39 15.91
N THR A 128 2.12 -6.08 14.62
CA THR A 128 3.34 -5.61 13.96
C THR A 128 3.65 -4.15 14.30
N MET A 129 4.94 -3.79 14.30
CA MET A 129 5.38 -2.41 14.51
C MET A 129 5.51 -1.72 13.15
N GLN A 130 4.88 -0.57 13.00
CA GLN A 130 4.94 0.25 11.80
C GLN A 130 5.60 1.59 12.10
N VAL A 131 6.38 2.10 11.14
CA VAL A 131 6.97 3.44 11.24
C VAL A 131 5.90 4.49 10.99
N SER A 132 5.91 5.54 11.80
CA SER A 132 5.16 6.77 11.57
C SER A 132 6.09 7.96 11.40
N TYR A 133 5.62 8.96 10.69
CA TYR A 133 6.27 10.25 10.53
C TYR A 133 5.27 11.34 10.87
N ASN A 134 5.62 12.17 11.85
CA ASN A 134 4.72 13.20 12.36
C ASN A 134 3.32 12.66 12.71
N HIS A 135 3.31 11.52 13.43
CA HIS A 135 2.11 10.77 13.84
C HIS A 135 1.32 10.10 12.71
N MET A 136 1.78 10.17 11.46
CA MET A 136 1.13 9.52 10.33
C MET A 136 1.83 8.21 9.98
N PRO A 137 1.11 7.07 9.96
CA PRO A 137 1.66 5.79 9.54
C PRO A 137 2.18 5.84 8.11
N LEU A 138 3.34 5.21 7.84
CA LEU A 138 3.98 5.19 6.54
C LEU A 138 3.75 3.87 5.82
N TYR A 139 3.47 3.95 4.51
CA TYR A 139 3.16 2.84 3.64
C TYR A 139 3.94 2.90 2.33
N TYR A 140 4.12 1.75 1.71
CA TYR A 140 4.44 1.63 0.30
C TYR A 140 3.16 1.52 -0.52
N TYR A 141 3.29 1.59 -1.85
CA TYR A 141 2.22 1.26 -2.77
C TYR A 141 2.64 0.06 -3.64
N ALA A 142 1.82 -1.00 -3.67
CA ALA A 142 2.13 -2.22 -4.42
C ALA A 142 2.20 -2.02 -5.94
N GLY A 143 1.65 -0.93 -6.44
CA GLY A 143 1.73 -0.58 -7.86
C GLY A 143 3.01 0.16 -8.27
N ASP A 144 3.81 0.64 -7.31
CA ASP A 144 5.11 1.23 -7.61
C ASP A 144 6.12 0.10 -7.87
N SER A 145 6.88 0.19 -8.94
CA SER A 145 7.80 -0.87 -9.39
C SER A 145 9.27 -0.49 -9.33
N LYS A 146 9.59 0.78 -9.23
CA LYS A 146 10.96 1.30 -9.14
C LYS A 146 11.05 2.54 -8.28
N ALA A 147 12.26 2.86 -7.85
CA ALA A 147 12.56 4.08 -7.13
C ALA A 147 12.01 5.32 -7.85
N GLY A 148 11.35 6.21 -7.09
CA GLY A 148 10.75 7.44 -7.59
C GLY A 148 9.39 7.28 -8.27
N ASP A 149 8.85 6.06 -8.41
CA ASP A 149 7.45 5.91 -8.84
C ASP A 149 6.53 6.53 -7.79
N THR A 150 5.53 7.27 -8.26
CA THR A 150 4.51 7.94 -7.41
C THR A 150 3.10 7.59 -7.87
N LEU A 151 2.89 6.35 -8.34
CA LEU A 151 1.61 5.89 -8.89
C LEU A 151 0.49 5.83 -7.83
N GLY A 152 0.87 5.89 -6.56
CA GLY A 152 -0.05 5.96 -5.43
C GLY A 152 -0.59 7.35 -5.14
N GLN A 153 0.04 8.40 -5.68
CA GLN A 153 -0.35 9.78 -5.40
C GLN A 153 -1.79 10.08 -5.81
N GLY A 154 -2.56 10.65 -4.87
CA GLY A 154 -3.95 11.05 -5.09
C GLY A 154 -4.95 9.90 -5.20
N LYS A 155 -4.53 8.64 -5.01
CA LYS A 155 -5.46 7.51 -5.10
C LYS A 155 -6.60 7.65 -4.09
N ASN A 156 -7.82 7.49 -4.61
CA ASN A 156 -9.07 7.63 -3.86
C ASN A 156 -9.19 8.97 -3.09
N ASN A 157 -8.42 9.99 -3.46
CA ASN A 157 -8.30 11.26 -2.75
C ASN A 157 -7.95 11.12 -1.25
N THR A 158 -7.29 10.02 -0.89
CA THR A 158 -6.93 9.71 0.50
C THR A 158 -5.47 9.30 0.67
N TRP A 159 -4.78 8.94 -0.40
CA TRP A 159 -3.39 8.52 -0.38
C TRP A 159 -2.50 9.59 -1.00
N PHE A 160 -1.48 10.01 -0.27
CA PHE A 160 -0.55 11.03 -0.74
C PHE A 160 0.87 10.64 -0.37
N VAL A 161 1.84 11.07 -1.17
CA VAL A 161 3.26 10.91 -0.80
C VAL A 161 3.50 11.58 0.56
N ALA A 162 4.36 11.00 1.38
CA ALA A 162 4.72 11.54 2.68
C ALA A 162 5.66 12.73 2.50
N PRO A 163 5.22 13.99 2.71
CA PRO A 163 6.05 15.16 2.43
C PRO A 163 7.19 15.27 3.43
N LEU A 164 8.38 15.65 2.96
CA LEU A 164 9.57 15.82 3.81
C LEU A 164 9.35 16.86 4.92
N SER A 165 8.51 17.86 4.65
CA SER A 165 8.15 18.91 5.63
C SER A 165 7.26 18.41 6.78
N GLY A 166 6.79 17.16 6.73
CA GLY A 166 5.90 16.61 7.76
C GLY A 166 4.51 17.23 7.81
N SER A 167 4.24 18.21 6.98
CA SER A 167 2.93 18.84 6.88
C SER A 167 2.14 18.19 5.77
N LEU A 168 1.15 17.37 6.12
CA LEU A 168 0.11 16.98 5.20
C LEU A 168 -0.79 18.17 4.95
N ALA A 169 -0.30 19.15 4.21
CA ALA A 169 -1.23 20.02 3.53
C ALA A 169 -2.01 19.09 2.56
N PRO A 170 -3.36 19.09 2.58
CA PRO A 170 -4.06 18.49 1.47
C PRO A 170 -3.46 19.18 0.24
N ALA A 171 -2.84 18.38 -0.64
CA ALA A 171 -2.48 18.88 -1.95
C ALA A 171 -3.80 19.28 -2.62
N ALA A 172 -4.23 20.49 -2.35
CA ALA A 172 -5.08 21.21 -3.26
C ALA A 172 -4.25 21.23 -4.54
N ALA A 173 -4.56 20.34 -5.45
CA ALA A 173 -4.20 20.47 -6.83
C ALA A 173 -4.87 21.76 -7.32
N THR A 174 -4.26 22.87 -6.98
CA THR A 174 -4.47 24.10 -7.72
C THR A 174 -3.51 23.96 -8.88
N PRO A 175 -4.00 23.73 -10.12
CA PRO A 175 -3.16 23.94 -11.25
C PRO A 175 -2.74 25.41 -11.16
N THR A 176 -1.49 25.66 -10.84
CA THR A 176 -0.89 26.98 -11.02
C THR A 176 -0.99 27.25 -12.52
N ALA A 177 -2.02 27.98 -12.90
CA ALA A 177 -2.09 28.57 -14.22
C ALA A 177 -0.79 29.36 -14.42
N PRO A 178 -0.16 29.26 -15.60
CA PRO A 178 1.07 30.01 -15.85
C PRO A 178 0.79 31.49 -15.63
N ALA A 179 1.52 32.09 -14.69
CA ALA A 179 1.58 33.52 -14.49
C ALA A 179 2.20 34.13 -15.75
N GLY A 180 1.35 34.62 -16.65
CA GLY A 180 1.83 35.21 -17.90
C GLY A 180 0.71 35.66 -18.82
N ALA A 181 -0.17 36.54 -18.34
CA ALA A 181 -0.90 37.42 -19.22
C ALA A 181 -1.27 38.68 -18.43
N THR A 182 -0.39 39.63 -18.40
CA THR A 182 -0.68 41.01 -18.01
C THR A 182 -1.75 41.53 -18.96
N PRO A 183 -2.95 41.94 -18.50
CA PRO A 183 -3.88 42.63 -19.37
C PRO A 183 -3.32 44.03 -19.62
N THR A 184 -2.87 44.28 -20.84
CA THR A 184 -2.55 45.62 -21.33
C THR A 184 -3.84 46.44 -21.25
N ALA A 185 -3.92 47.33 -20.28
CA ALA A 185 -4.97 48.31 -20.19
C ALA A 185 -4.80 49.27 -21.39
N LYS A 186 -5.71 49.18 -22.33
CA LYS A 186 -5.85 50.14 -23.40
C LYS A 186 -6.37 51.45 -22.82
N ALA A 187 -5.50 52.43 -22.66
CA ALA A 187 -5.86 53.76 -22.30
C ALA A 187 -6.74 54.36 -23.41
N THR A 188 -8.00 54.60 -23.12
CA THR A 188 -8.89 55.44 -23.94
C THR A 188 -8.65 56.88 -23.57
N ALA A 189 -8.01 57.61 -24.45
CA ALA A 189 -7.91 59.04 -24.40
C ALA A 189 -9.31 59.65 -24.60
N VAL A 190 -9.82 60.31 -23.55
CA VAL A 190 -10.96 61.21 -23.69
C VAL A 190 -10.40 62.57 -24.08
N SER A 191 -10.63 62.96 -25.33
CA SER A 191 -10.41 64.35 -25.78
C SER A 191 -11.59 65.22 -25.30
N GLY A 192 -11.24 66.35 -24.70
CA GLY A 192 -12.20 67.28 -24.16
C GLY A 192 -12.95 68.11 -25.19
N TYR A 193 -14.02 68.63 -24.74
CA TYR A 193 -14.54 69.99 -25.01
C TYR A 193 -15.19 70.50 -23.73
#